data_aa8355c057d42896f39ba67941157187
#
_entry.id   aa8355c057d42896f39ba67941157187
#
_cell.length_a   1.000
_cell.length_b   1.000
_cell.length_c   1.000
_cell.angle_alpha   90.00
_cell.angle_beta   90.00
_cell.angle_gamma   90.00
#
_symmetry.space_group_name_H-M   'P 1'
#
loop_
_entity.id
_entity.type
_entity.pdbx_description
1 polymer ?
#
loop_
_entity_poly.entity_id
_entity_poly.type
_entity_poly.pdbx_seq_one_letter_code
_entity_poly.pdbx_strand_id
1 'polypeptide(L)'
;MRNVVKLLCVFMVLSFGLSKMNAQRGSTYNTGIGILADVGDGTMAGPHIKHFFSRNHAGEFAVLFGGGATHLSFMYHYEQPFGGGAKGLAWYIGMGPGFSFPKGGGNTVFSIAPVAGIDFKIPNAPLGIFFDWRPRVWFYSGDSDFNAARFGLGMRFTF
;
A
#
# COMPACT_ATOMS: atom_id res chain seq x y z
N MET A 1 19.90 -18.83 9.40
CA MET A 1 18.67 -18.08 9.15
C MET A 1 18.75 -16.62 9.63
N ARG A 2 19.23 -16.31 10.85
CA ARG A 2 19.33 -14.93 11.39
C ARG A 2 20.24 -13.99 10.58
N ASN A 3 21.28 -14.49 9.92
CA ASN A 3 22.19 -13.68 9.10
C ASN A 3 21.67 -13.42 7.68
N VAL A 4 20.84 -14.30 7.14
CA VAL A 4 20.20 -14.13 5.81
C VAL A 4 19.15 -13.02 5.88
N VAL A 5 18.40 -12.94 6.97
CA VAL A 5 17.40 -11.85 7.19
C VAL A 5 18.10 -10.50 7.31
N LYS A 6 19.24 -10.42 8.00
CA LYS A 6 20.06 -9.18 8.08
C LYS A 6 20.60 -8.76 6.73
N LEU A 7 21.06 -9.73 5.92
CA LEU A 7 21.57 -9.47 4.56
C LEU A 7 20.46 -8.97 3.63
N LEU A 8 19.26 -9.55 3.74
CA LEU A 8 18.08 -9.14 2.97
C LEU A 8 17.65 -7.70 3.32
N CYS A 9 17.65 -7.35 4.61
CA CYS A 9 17.31 -6.00 5.06
C CYS A 9 18.35 -4.96 4.57
N VAL A 10 19.64 -5.30 4.59
CA VAL A 10 20.71 -4.42 4.08
C VAL A 10 20.62 -4.26 2.57
N PHE A 11 20.31 -5.32 1.83
CA PHE A 11 20.14 -5.26 0.37
C PHE A 11 18.92 -4.43 -0.02
N MET A 12 17.82 -4.51 0.76
CA MET A 12 16.62 -3.70 0.57
C MET A 12 16.88 -2.21 0.80
N VAL A 13 17.66 -1.86 1.82
CA VAL A 13 18.04 -0.47 2.12
C VAL A 13 18.99 0.12 1.06
N LEU A 14 19.92 -0.68 0.53
CA LEU A 14 20.87 -0.25 -0.51
C LEU A 14 20.22 -0.07 -1.89
N SER A 15 19.13 -0.79 -2.19
CA SER A 15 18.41 -0.66 -3.46
C SER A 15 17.61 0.65 -3.58
N PHE A 16 17.23 1.28 -2.46
CA PHE A 16 16.50 2.54 -2.44
C PHE A 16 17.38 3.79 -2.62
N GLY A 17 18.73 3.64 -2.59
CA GLY A 17 19.66 4.77 -2.60
C GLY A 17 20.07 5.32 -3.97
N LEU A 18 19.63 4.73 -5.10
CA LEU A 18 20.26 5.00 -6.40
C LEU A 18 19.35 5.56 -7.50
N SER A 19 18.18 6.10 -7.19
CA SER A 19 17.31 6.68 -8.20
C SER A 19 17.09 8.18 -8.00
N LYS A 20 18.05 9.01 -8.43
CA LYS A 20 17.74 10.42 -8.76
C LYS A 20 16.94 10.43 -10.06
N MET A 21 15.67 10.12 -10.02
CA MET A 21 14.76 10.34 -11.13
C MET A 21 14.17 11.75 -11.04
N ASN A 22 14.47 12.57 -12.04
CA ASN A 22 13.86 13.89 -12.22
C ASN A 22 12.35 13.73 -12.40
N ALA A 23 11.59 13.99 -11.35
CA ALA A 23 10.15 13.96 -11.33
C ALA A 23 9.60 15.20 -12.08
N GLN A 24 9.49 15.13 -13.39
CA GLN A 24 8.72 16.09 -14.18
C GLN A 24 7.30 15.54 -14.40
N ARG A 25 6.31 16.10 -13.65
CA ARG A 25 4.87 16.00 -13.86
C ARG A 25 4.27 14.58 -13.80
N GLY A 26 4.34 13.94 -12.68
CA GLY A 26 3.66 12.73 -12.29
C GLY A 26 3.30 12.84 -10.83
N SER A 27 3.73 11.86 -10.04
CA SER A 27 3.62 11.93 -8.57
C SER A 27 4.33 13.18 -8.02
N THR A 28 3.80 13.68 -6.93
CA THR A 28 4.38 14.84 -6.22
C THR A 28 5.46 14.44 -5.22
N TYR A 29 5.77 13.15 -5.12
CA TYR A 29 6.82 12.55 -4.29
C TYR A 29 7.27 11.21 -4.91
N ASN A 30 8.41 10.68 -4.49
CA ASN A 30 8.91 9.39 -4.97
C ASN A 30 8.57 8.24 -4.03
N THR A 31 8.72 8.46 -2.73
CA THR A 31 8.49 7.44 -1.71
C THR A 31 7.68 8.01 -0.56
N GLY A 32 6.76 7.23 -0.05
CA GLY A 32 5.99 7.55 1.16
C GLY A 32 6.00 6.38 2.12
N ILE A 33 6.28 6.64 3.38
CA ILE A 33 6.26 5.66 4.47
C ILE A 33 5.26 6.15 5.52
N GLY A 34 4.39 5.27 5.99
CA GLY A 34 3.36 5.69 6.92
C GLY A 34 2.55 4.56 7.53
N ILE A 35 1.33 4.90 7.89
CA ILE A 35 0.37 3.99 8.50
C ILE A 35 -0.87 3.91 7.61
N LEU A 36 -1.34 2.68 7.41
CA LEU A 36 -2.58 2.34 6.73
C LEU A 36 -3.52 1.66 7.71
N ALA A 37 -4.76 2.11 7.76
CA ALA A 37 -5.88 1.39 8.34
C ALA A 37 -6.78 0.87 7.22
N ASP A 38 -7.00 -0.43 7.19
CA ASP A 38 -7.91 -1.13 6.28
C ASP A 38 -9.15 -1.50 7.08
N VAL A 39 -10.23 -0.76 6.86
CA VAL A 39 -11.47 -0.80 7.63
C VAL A 39 -12.53 -1.56 6.84
N GLY A 40 -13.20 -2.48 7.50
CA GLY A 40 -14.27 -3.30 6.93
C GLY A 40 -14.76 -4.29 7.96
N ASP A 41 -15.18 -5.46 7.53
CA ASP A 41 -15.43 -6.56 8.44
C ASP A 41 -14.10 -7.05 9.02
N GLY A 42 -13.80 -6.60 10.25
CA GLY A 42 -12.50 -6.72 10.89
C GLY A 42 -11.50 -5.65 10.39
N THR A 43 -11.24 -4.65 11.23
CA THR A 43 -10.25 -3.61 10.94
C THR A 43 -8.83 -4.13 11.14
N MET A 44 -7.97 -3.82 10.20
CA MET A 44 -6.53 -4.09 10.27
C MET A 44 -5.77 -2.78 10.09
N ALA A 45 -4.68 -2.60 10.82
CA ALA A 45 -3.85 -1.41 10.68
C ALA A 45 -2.36 -1.75 10.83
N GLY A 46 -1.51 -0.96 10.21
CA GLY A 46 -0.07 -1.14 10.34
C GLY A 46 0.76 -0.29 9.39
N PRO A 47 2.08 -0.48 9.42
CA PRO A 47 2.99 0.27 8.56
C PRO A 47 2.80 -0.09 7.08
N HIS A 48 3.00 0.91 6.24
CA HIS A 48 3.07 0.72 4.79
C HIS A 48 4.12 1.63 4.15
N ILE A 49 4.56 1.22 2.97
CA ILE A 49 5.44 1.98 2.10
C ILE A 49 4.85 2.00 0.69
N LYS A 50 4.86 3.16 0.05
CA LYS A 50 4.52 3.33 -1.36
C LYS A 50 5.72 3.94 -2.09
N HIS A 51 6.10 3.37 -3.21
CA HIS A 51 7.22 3.84 -4.02
C HIS A 51 6.83 3.94 -5.48
N PHE A 52 7.09 5.09 -6.09
CA PHE A 52 6.92 5.31 -7.53
C PHE A 52 8.16 4.87 -8.28
N PHE A 53 8.05 3.84 -9.10
CA PHE A 53 9.10 3.38 -9.99
C PHE A 53 9.03 4.04 -11.39
N SER A 54 7.94 4.74 -11.68
CA SER A 54 7.84 5.66 -12.81
C SER A 54 6.84 6.78 -12.50
N ARG A 55 6.67 7.69 -13.46
CA ARG A 55 5.83 8.89 -13.30
C ARG A 55 4.43 8.64 -12.73
N ASN A 56 3.79 7.57 -13.16
CA ASN A 56 2.39 7.26 -12.83
C ASN A 56 2.22 5.87 -12.19
N HIS A 57 3.31 5.13 -12.01
CA HIS A 57 3.26 3.75 -11.56
C HIS A 57 3.95 3.58 -10.22
N ALA A 58 3.24 3.04 -9.26
CA ALA A 58 3.76 2.80 -7.92
C ALA A 58 3.49 1.37 -7.46
N GLY A 59 4.35 0.90 -6.56
CA GLY A 59 4.13 -0.26 -5.74
C GLY A 59 3.85 0.17 -4.30
N GLU A 60 2.88 -0.46 -3.65
CA GLU A 60 2.63 -0.32 -2.22
C GLU A 60 2.81 -1.68 -1.55
N PHE A 61 3.51 -1.68 -0.41
CA PHE A 61 3.62 -2.82 0.48
C PHE A 61 3.14 -2.42 1.86
N ALA A 62 2.32 -3.27 2.49
CA ALA A 62 1.82 -3.04 3.82
C ALA A 62 1.88 -4.31 4.68
N VAL A 63 2.16 -4.13 5.97
CA VAL A 63 2.04 -5.15 7.00
C VAL A 63 0.97 -4.70 7.96
N LEU A 64 -0.17 -5.37 7.95
CA LEU A 64 -1.34 -4.98 8.74
C LEU A 64 -1.62 -6.00 9.83
N PHE A 65 -2.00 -5.51 10.99
CA PHE A 65 -2.33 -6.30 12.17
C PHE A 65 -3.78 -6.03 12.56
N GLY A 66 -4.55 -7.08 12.78
CA GLY A 66 -5.96 -6.99 13.18
C GLY A 66 -6.74 -8.23 12.77
N GLY A 67 -7.99 -8.32 13.20
CA GLY A 67 -8.84 -9.46 12.85
C GLY A 67 -8.30 -10.84 13.26
N GLY A 68 -7.41 -10.91 14.26
CA GLY A 68 -6.80 -12.18 14.67
C GLY A 68 -5.71 -12.69 13.71
N ALA A 69 -5.21 -11.85 12.79
CA ALA A 69 -4.20 -12.24 11.81
C ALA A 69 -3.14 -11.12 11.60
N THR A 70 -2.04 -11.49 10.97
CA THR A 70 -1.11 -10.57 10.31
C THR A 70 -1.34 -10.68 8.80
N HIS A 71 -1.56 -9.53 8.16
CA HIS A 71 -1.83 -9.47 6.73
C HIS A 71 -0.70 -8.75 5.99
N LEU A 72 -0.13 -9.38 4.97
CA LEU A 72 0.80 -8.76 4.03
C LEU A 72 0.04 -8.38 2.77
N SER A 73 0.20 -7.14 2.33
CA SER A 73 -0.44 -6.62 1.11
C SER A 73 0.62 -6.08 0.15
N PHE A 74 0.51 -6.45 -1.09
CA PHE A 74 1.34 -5.96 -2.19
C PHE A 74 0.41 -5.40 -3.26
N MET A 75 0.47 -4.09 -3.51
CA MET A 75 -0.43 -3.43 -4.43
C MET A 75 0.35 -2.73 -5.53
N TYR A 76 -0.10 -2.87 -6.76
CA TYR A 76 0.30 -2.02 -7.86
C TYR A 76 -0.72 -0.89 -8.00
N HIS A 77 -0.25 0.35 -8.18
CA HIS A 77 -1.08 1.54 -8.41
C HIS A 77 -0.70 2.23 -9.71
N TYR A 78 -1.71 2.57 -10.49
CA TYR A 78 -1.62 3.58 -11.51
C TYR A 78 -2.24 4.87 -10.97
N GLU A 79 -1.45 5.93 -10.87
CA GLU A 79 -1.84 7.18 -10.25
C GLU A 79 -1.69 8.35 -11.20
N GLN A 80 -2.68 9.25 -11.20
CA GLN A 80 -2.63 10.50 -11.96
C GLN A 80 -3.06 11.69 -11.10
N PRO A 81 -2.35 12.82 -11.20
CA PRO A 81 -2.80 14.08 -10.60
C PRO A 81 -4.14 14.52 -11.20
N PHE A 82 -5.01 15.09 -10.36
CA PHE A 82 -6.14 15.84 -10.85
C PHE A 82 -5.65 17.10 -11.55
N GLY A 83 -6.10 17.35 -12.77
CA GLY A 83 -5.85 18.60 -13.49
C GLY A 83 -6.55 19.79 -12.82
N GLY A 84 -6.33 21.02 -13.41
CA GLY A 84 -7.18 22.19 -13.05
C GLY A 84 -6.83 22.90 -11.74
N GLY A 85 -5.61 22.78 -11.21
CA GLY A 85 -5.16 23.59 -10.08
C GLY A 85 -5.28 22.91 -8.71
N ALA A 86 -5.77 21.67 -8.62
CA ALA A 86 -5.80 20.88 -7.39
C ALA A 86 -4.39 20.35 -7.05
N LYS A 87 -3.49 21.26 -6.62
CA LYS A 87 -2.12 20.92 -6.29
C LYS A 87 -2.04 19.85 -5.21
N GLY A 88 -1.31 18.77 -5.51
CA GLY A 88 -1.08 17.67 -4.58
C GLY A 88 -2.19 16.62 -4.53
N LEU A 89 -3.33 16.83 -5.19
CA LEU A 89 -4.41 15.85 -5.26
C LEU A 89 -4.24 14.95 -6.48
N ALA A 90 -4.30 13.64 -6.26
CA ALA A 90 -4.23 12.61 -7.29
C ALA A 90 -5.32 11.56 -7.07
N TRP A 91 -5.70 10.88 -8.14
CA TRP A 91 -6.51 9.66 -8.06
C TRP A 91 -5.65 8.47 -8.47
N TYR A 92 -6.00 7.31 -7.96
CA TYR A 92 -5.34 6.07 -8.36
C TYR A 92 -6.30 4.90 -8.46
N ILE A 93 -5.92 3.96 -9.30
CA ILE A 93 -6.52 2.64 -9.39
C ILE A 93 -5.40 1.60 -9.35
N GLY A 94 -5.74 0.41 -8.91
CA GLY A 94 -4.74 -0.65 -8.85
C GLY A 94 -5.32 -1.98 -8.42
N MET A 95 -4.44 -2.91 -8.19
CA MET A 95 -4.78 -4.22 -7.63
C MET A 95 -3.53 -4.91 -7.10
N GLY A 96 -3.75 -5.92 -6.28
CA GLY A 96 -2.64 -6.74 -5.83
C GLY A 96 -3.03 -7.91 -4.94
N PRO A 97 -2.07 -8.83 -4.72
CA PRO A 97 -2.24 -9.95 -3.82
C PRO A 97 -2.06 -9.56 -2.35
N GLY A 98 -2.69 -10.36 -1.50
CA GLY A 98 -2.49 -10.31 -0.05
C GLY A 98 -2.42 -11.70 0.56
N PHE A 99 -1.73 -11.80 1.67
CA PHE A 99 -1.54 -13.04 2.43
C PHE A 99 -1.85 -12.79 3.90
N SER A 100 -2.78 -13.54 4.45
CA SER A 100 -3.14 -13.49 5.86
C SER A 100 -2.62 -14.70 6.61
N PHE A 101 -1.97 -14.43 7.73
CA PHE A 101 -1.39 -15.41 8.63
C PHE A 101 -2.16 -15.35 9.95
N PRO A 102 -3.08 -16.30 10.22
CA PRO A 102 -3.86 -16.33 11.46
C PRO A 102 -2.98 -16.46 12.70
N LYS A 103 -3.29 -15.70 13.74
CA LYS A 103 -2.65 -15.86 15.06
C LYS A 103 -3.20 -17.11 15.73
N GLY A 104 -2.30 -17.97 16.22
CA GLY A 104 -2.71 -19.22 16.87
C GLY A 104 -2.64 -20.47 15.97
N GLY A 105 -2.10 -20.33 14.80
CA GLY A 105 -1.96 -21.42 13.83
C GLY A 105 -3.16 -21.47 12.87
N GLY A 106 -2.96 -22.11 11.74
CA GLY A 106 -3.96 -22.21 10.68
C GLY A 106 -3.32 -22.01 9.31
N ASN A 107 -4.09 -22.27 8.26
CA ASN A 107 -3.61 -22.13 6.90
C ASN A 107 -3.49 -20.64 6.52
N THR A 108 -2.44 -20.29 5.79
CA THR A 108 -2.32 -18.98 5.17
C THR A 108 -3.45 -18.77 4.17
N VAL A 109 -4.14 -17.64 4.28
CA VAL A 109 -5.23 -17.28 3.37
C VAL A 109 -4.71 -16.30 2.34
N PHE A 110 -4.86 -16.66 1.07
CA PHE A 110 -4.55 -15.79 -0.06
C PHE A 110 -5.74 -14.89 -0.37
N SER A 111 -5.45 -13.68 -0.85
CA SER A 111 -6.48 -12.74 -1.30
C SER A 111 -6.02 -11.91 -2.49
N ILE A 112 -6.97 -11.38 -3.24
CA ILE A 112 -6.76 -10.36 -4.28
C ILE A 112 -7.67 -9.18 -3.95
N ALA A 113 -7.11 -7.97 -4.04
CA ALA A 113 -7.85 -6.75 -3.82
C ALA A 113 -7.63 -5.77 -4.98
N PRO A 114 -8.66 -5.40 -5.74
CA PRO A 114 -8.60 -4.16 -6.51
C PRO A 114 -8.66 -2.97 -5.57
N VAL A 115 -8.21 -1.81 -6.01
CA VAL A 115 -8.22 -0.56 -5.26
C VAL A 115 -8.52 0.61 -6.15
N ALA A 116 -9.30 1.57 -5.65
CA ALA A 116 -9.52 2.87 -6.27
C ALA A 116 -9.59 3.93 -5.19
N GLY A 117 -8.85 5.03 -5.35
CA GLY A 117 -8.77 6.03 -4.29
C GLY A 117 -8.21 7.37 -4.72
N ILE A 118 -8.07 8.20 -3.72
CA ILE A 118 -7.48 9.53 -3.81
C ILE A 118 -6.26 9.63 -2.89
N ASP A 119 -5.25 10.29 -3.37
CA ASP A 119 -4.01 10.61 -2.65
C ASP A 119 -3.84 12.12 -2.61
N PHE A 120 -3.66 12.68 -1.46
CA PHE A 120 -3.43 14.10 -1.27
C PHE A 120 -2.08 14.35 -0.60
N LYS A 121 -1.12 14.78 -1.41
CA LYS A 121 0.16 15.29 -0.92
C LYS A 121 -0.02 16.74 -0.48
N ILE A 122 0.12 16.99 0.81
CA ILE A 122 -0.02 18.34 1.37
C ILE A 122 1.08 19.25 0.79
N PRO A 123 0.72 20.35 0.11
CA PRO A 123 1.71 21.26 -0.42
C PRO A 123 2.61 21.85 0.67
N ASN A 124 3.91 21.94 0.40
CA ASN A 124 4.92 22.46 1.32
C ASN A 124 5.11 21.69 2.65
N ALA A 125 4.48 20.54 2.81
CA ALA A 125 4.70 19.64 3.95
C ALA A 125 5.14 18.25 3.45
N PRO A 126 6.02 17.55 4.16
CA PRO A 126 6.44 16.20 3.80
C PRO A 126 5.39 15.15 4.20
N LEU A 127 4.12 15.45 4.01
CA LEU A 127 2.99 14.62 4.43
C LEU A 127 2.02 14.39 3.28
N GLY A 128 1.49 13.18 3.20
CA GLY A 128 0.39 12.81 2.33
C GLY A 128 -0.67 12.05 3.13
N ILE A 129 -1.92 12.22 2.74
CA ILE A 129 -3.06 11.46 3.25
C ILE A 129 -3.74 10.79 2.07
N PHE A 130 -4.34 9.64 2.30
CA PHE A 130 -5.05 8.93 1.24
C PHE A 130 -6.29 8.26 1.80
N PHE A 131 -7.25 8.08 0.91
CA PHE A 131 -8.47 7.33 1.15
C PHE A 131 -8.79 6.50 -0.09
N ASP A 132 -9.15 5.23 0.11
CA ASP A 132 -9.49 4.34 -1.00
C ASP A 132 -10.57 3.33 -0.63
N TRP A 133 -11.21 2.83 -1.65
CA TRP A 133 -12.05 1.65 -1.63
C TRP A 133 -11.21 0.47 -2.12
N ARG A 134 -11.10 -0.59 -1.29
CA ARG A 134 -10.27 -1.78 -1.55
C ARG A 134 -11.02 -3.09 -1.30
N PRO A 135 -12.06 -3.39 -2.09
CA PRO A 135 -12.77 -4.65 -1.94
C PRO A 135 -11.81 -5.81 -2.04
N ARG A 136 -12.13 -6.93 -1.41
CA ARG A 136 -11.21 -8.06 -1.32
C ARG A 136 -11.92 -9.38 -1.52
N VAL A 137 -11.30 -10.23 -2.33
CA VAL A 137 -11.66 -11.64 -2.46
C VAL A 137 -10.66 -12.46 -1.67
N TRP A 138 -11.15 -13.24 -0.73
CA TRP A 138 -10.38 -14.19 0.05
C TRP A 138 -10.56 -15.59 -0.53
N PHE A 139 -9.48 -16.36 -0.61
CA PHE A 139 -9.50 -17.73 -1.13
C PHE A 139 -9.12 -18.69 -0.01
N TYR A 140 -10.08 -19.50 0.39
CA TYR A 140 -9.91 -20.57 1.37
C TYR A 140 -9.79 -21.91 0.65
N SER A 141 -9.44 -22.99 1.39
CA SER A 141 -9.41 -24.33 0.82
C SER A 141 -10.82 -24.78 0.42
N GLY A 142 -11.16 -24.63 -0.87
CA GLY A 142 -12.44 -25.06 -1.45
C GLY A 142 -13.55 -24.01 -1.46
N ASP A 143 -13.29 -22.77 -1.01
CA ASP A 143 -14.29 -21.70 -0.99
C ASP A 143 -13.64 -20.31 -1.22
N SER A 144 -14.47 -19.31 -1.49
CA SER A 144 -14.04 -17.92 -1.60
C SER A 144 -15.09 -17.00 -0.99
N ASP A 145 -14.60 -15.95 -0.34
CA ASP A 145 -15.43 -14.91 0.26
C ASP A 145 -15.09 -13.55 -0.35
N PHE A 146 -16.12 -12.78 -0.68
CA PHE A 146 -15.98 -11.44 -1.27
C PHE A 146 -16.52 -10.38 -0.31
N ASN A 147 -15.64 -9.49 0.13
CA ASN A 147 -16.00 -8.34 0.93
C ASN A 147 -15.83 -7.05 0.13
N ALA A 148 -16.96 -6.46 -0.28
CA ALA A 148 -16.99 -5.21 -1.04
C ALA A 148 -16.84 -3.97 -0.13
N ALA A 149 -17.21 -4.05 1.15
CA ALA A 149 -17.26 -2.93 2.07
C ALA A 149 -15.94 -2.78 2.85
N ARG A 150 -14.83 -2.63 2.12
CA ARG A 150 -13.51 -2.36 2.71
C ARG A 150 -12.94 -1.05 2.19
N PHE A 151 -12.40 -0.26 3.11
CA PHE A 151 -11.87 1.07 2.83
C PHE A 151 -10.48 1.21 3.48
N GLY A 152 -9.56 1.79 2.73
CA GLY A 152 -8.24 2.17 3.22
C GLY A 152 -8.21 3.64 3.57
N LEU A 153 -7.61 3.94 4.70
CA LEU A 153 -7.35 5.31 5.16
C LEU A 153 -5.93 5.35 5.74
N GLY A 154 -5.17 6.36 5.39
CA GLY A 154 -3.85 6.47 5.97
C GLY A 154 -3.15 7.77 5.73
N MET A 155 -2.00 7.86 6.36
CA MET A 155 -1.11 8.99 6.19
C MET A 155 0.33 8.49 6.02
N ARG A 156 1.12 9.25 5.26
CA ARG A 156 2.50 8.92 4.98
C ARG A 156 3.40 10.14 5.00
N PHE A 157 4.61 9.95 5.49
CA PHE A 157 5.71 10.88 5.29
C PHE A 157 6.26 10.65 3.87
N THR A 158 6.45 11.73 3.10
CA THR A 158 6.79 11.69 1.68
C THR A 158 8.11 12.38 1.39
N PHE A 159 8.93 11.77 0.55
CA PHE A 159 10.27 12.26 0.15
C PHE A 159 10.66 11.78 -1.26
#